data_863e52fb24a3ec89ccb53d2edd56c364
#
_entry.id   863e52fb24a3ec89ccb53d2edd56c364
#
_cell.length_a   1.000
_cell.length_b   1.000
_cell.length_c   1.000
_cell.angle_alpha   90.00
_cell.angle_beta   90.00
_cell.angle_gamma   90.00
#
_symmetry.space_group_name_H-M   'P 1'
#
loop_
_entity.id
_entity.type
_entity.pdbx_description
1 polymer ?
#
loop_
_entity_poly.entity_id
_entity_poly.type
_entity_poly.pdbx_seq_one_letter_code
_entity_poly.pdbx_strand_id
1 'polypeptide(L)'
;MLNTLGNLLSLTTFGESHGPAYGGIINNFPAGLQVDFDKIQYELNRRKPGQSAIVTQRKESDTVQFLSGIFEGKTTGTPIGFIIENENQKSKDYDHIAQSYRPSHADFTYDQKYGLRDYRGGGKSSARETMNWVVAGALAKQLLSGIEINAYVSSVGEIFCEKPYQALDFSKTESNEVRCPDPETAEKMIERIKEIKKEGNTIGGTITCVIKNVPVGIGEPVFSKLQAELGKAMLNINAAKGFEYGSGFCGAKMTGKEHNDLFNEDFTTKSNLSGGIQGGISNGMDIYFRVAFKPVATILRPQESVDKNGNAVIVEGKGRHDPCVVPRAVPVMESLAAFVLADLFLINKTRNINNF
;
A
#
# COMPACT_ATOMS: atom_id res chain seq x y z
N MET A 1 -2.67 19.56 -3.70
CA MET A 1 -1.20 19.60 -3.45
C MET A 1 -0.60 18.24 -3.84
N LEU A 2 0.58 18.22 -4.48
CA LEU A 2 1.10 16.97 -5.10
C LEU A 2 1.76 15.98 -4.12
N ASN A 3 2.09 16.42 -2.89
CA ASN A 3 2.68 15.57 -1.84
C ASN A 3 1.70 15.33 -0.67
N THR A 4 0.40 15.43 -0.95
CA THR A 4 -0.66 15.30 0.05
C THR A 4 -1.70 14.31 -0.43
N LEU A 5 -2.09 13.37 0.41
CA LEU A 5 -3.19 12.42 0.24
C LEU A 5 -4.35 12.83 1.15
N GLY A 6 -5.58 12.61 0.71
CA GLY A 6 -6.81 12.92 1.43
C GLY A 6 -7.40 14.30 1.09
N ASN A 7 -8.64 14.51 1.47
CA ASN A 7 -9.41 15.73 1.20
C ASN A 7 -9.62 16.56 2.47
N LEU A 8 -10.34 16.02 3.47
CA LEU A 8 -10.52 16.62 4.80
C LEU A 8 -9.39 16.17 5.74
N LEU A 9 -9.35 14.87 6.05
CA LEU A 9 -8.21 14.26 6.69
C LEU A 9 -7.09 14.16 5.67
N SER A 10 -5.95 14.79 5.91
CA SER A 10 -4.88 14.81 4.92
C SER A 10 -3.51 14.48 5.50
N LEU A 11 -2.70 13.75 4.72
CA LEU A 11 -1.33 13.39 5.02
C LEU A 11 -0.40 14.07 4.02
N THR A 12 0.47 14.95 4.49
CA THR A 12 1.60 15.50 3.71
C THR A 12 2.89 14.84 4.16
N THR A 13 3.70 14.34 3.22
CA THR A 13 4.92 13.60 3.52
C THR A 13 6.18 14.29 2.99
N PHE A 14 7.30 14.07 3.71
CA PHE A 14 8.63 14.55 3.34
C PHE A 14 9.70 13.48 3.64
N GLY A 15 10.92 13.75 3.22
CA GLY A 15 12.06 12.86 3.41
C GLY A 15 12.43 12.05 2.16
N GLU A 16 13.62 11.47 2.18
CA GLU A 16 14.21 10.71 1.07
C GLU A 16 14.98 9.49 1.59
N SER A 17 15.19 8.50 0.71
CA SER A 17 15.75 7.19 1.11
C SER A 17 17.15 7.25 1.73
N HIS A 18 17.94 8.29 1.41
CA HIS A 18 19.29 8.54 1.93
C HIS A 18 19.39 9.91 2.61
N GLY A 19 18.25 10.57 2.86
CA GLY A 19 18.17 11.71 3.75
C GLY A 19 18.25 11.31 5.24
N PRO A 20 18.31 12.26 6.16
CA PRO A 20 18.40 11.98 7.60
C PRO A 20 17.17 11.27 8.16
N ALA A 21 15.99 11.60 7.66
CA ALA A 21 14.73 11.04 8.14
C ALA A 21 13.65 11.08 7.06
N TYR A 22 12.60 10.31 7.27
CA TYR A 22 11.26 10.48 6.69
C TYR A 22 10.32 11.07 7.73
N GLY A 23 9.25 11.71 7.28
CA GLY A 23 8.23 12.21 8.17
C GLY A 23 6.96 12.61 7.46
N GLY A 24 5.97 12.95 8.25
CA GLY A 24 4.69 13.40 7.75
C GLY A 24 3.96 14.32 8.72
N ILE A 25 2.97 15.01 8.17
CA ILE A 25 2.03 15.83 8.92
C ILE A 25 0.63 15.35 8.56
N ILE A 26 -0.13 14.91 9.55
CA ILE A 26 -1.54 14.55 9.43
C ILE A 26 -2.36 15.75 9.91
N ASN A 27 -3.19 16.31 9.03
CA ASN A 27 -4.06 17.44 9.36
C ASN A 27 -5.51 16.96 9.55
N ASN A 28 -6.26 17.70 10.35
CA ASN A 28 -7.69 17.50 10.60
C ASN A 28 -8.03 16.14 11.20
N PHE A 29 -7.10 15.54 11.93
CA PHE A 29 -7.39 14.33 12.71
C PHE A 29 -8.22 14.72 13.94
N PRO A 30 -9.35 14.04 14.24
CA PRO A 30 -10.21 14.40 15.35
C PRO A 30 -9.49 14.38 16.71
N ALA A 31 -9.87 15.28 17.60
CA ALA A 31 -9.38 15.30 18.96
C ALA A 31 -9.99 14.18 19.81
N GLY A 32 -9.25 13.73 20.84
CA GLY A 32 -9.78 12.85 21.88
C GLY A 32 -9.59 11.35 21.62
N LEU A 33 -9.02 10.94 20.47
CA LEU A 33 -8.65 9.53 20.27
C LEU A 33 -7.51 9.16 21.23
N GLN A 34 -7.71 8.12 22.04
CA GLN A 34 -6.63 7.49 22.80
C GLN A 34 -5.75 6.71 21.83
N VAL A 35 -4.50 7.14 21.67
CA VAL A 35 -3.55 6.55 20.74
C VAL A 35 -2.91 5.30 21.33
N ASP A 36 -3.01 4.19 20.63
CA ASP A 36 -2.28 2.96 20.90
C ASP A 36 -1.00 2.97 20.05
N PHE A 37 0.12 3.37 20.66
CA PHE A 37 1.42 3.46 20.00
C PHE A 37 1.98 2.09 19.61
N ASP A 38 1.68 1.06 20.40
CA ASP A 38 2.16 -0.30 20.12
C ASP A 38 1.52 -0.84 18.84
N LYS A 39 0.24 -0.54 18.58
CA LYS A 39 -0.39 -0.87 17.30
C LYS A 39 0.25 -0.15 16.13
N ILE A 40 0.64 1.12 16.27
CA ILE A 40 1.34 1.85 15.21
C ILE A 40 2.69 1.20 14.92
N GLN A 41 3.47 0.90 15.95
CA GLN A 41 4.76 0.25 15.81
C GLN A 41 4.63 -1.17 15.26
N TYR A 42 3.59 -1.91 15.63
CA TYR A 42 3.27 -3.22 15.07
C TYR A 42 3.07 -3.15 13.54
N GLU A 43 2.28 -2.20 13.03
CA GLU A 43 2.06 -2.00 11.60
C GLU A 43 3.36 -1.62 10.87
N LEU A 44 4.19 -0.76 11.45
CA LEU A 44 5.52 -0.45 10.94
C LEU A 44 6.42 -1.70 10.90
N ASN A 45 6.36 -2.53 11.94
CA ASN A 45 7.09 -3.78 12.01
C ASN A 45 6.66 -4.76 10.91
N ARG A 46 5.36 -4.86 10.59
CA ARG A 46 4.85 -5.66 9.47
C ARG A 46 5.41 -5.19 8.12
N ARG A 47 5.64 -3.88 7.95
CA ARG A 47 6.13 -3.28 6.70
C ARG A 47 7.64 -3.35 6.55
N LYS A 48 8.43 -3.27 7.64
CA LYS A 48 9.89 -3.13 7.58
C LYS A 48 10.60 -4.25 6.81
N PRO A 49 11.82 -4.01 6.28
CA PRO A 49 12.62 -5.06 5.64
C PRO A 49 13.20 -6.06 6.64
N GLY A 50 13.74 -7.18 6.16
CA GLY A 50 14.51 -8.13 6.98
C GLY A 50 13.68 -9.10 7.81
N GLN A 51 12.40 -9.29 7.48
CA GLN A 51 11.49 -10.13 8.27
C GLN A 51 11.59 -11.62 7.95
N SER A 52 12.07 -12.00 6.76
CA SER A 52 12.10 -13.39 6.33
C SER A 52 13.15 -13.67 5.25
N ALA A 53 13.30 -14.94 4.87
CA ALA A 53 14.22 -15.37 3.83
C ALA A 53 13.82 -14.91 2.41
N ILE A 54 12.56 -14.61 2.17
CA ILE A 54 12.01 -14.21 0.87
C ILE A 54 11.97 -12.69 0.66
N VAL A 55 12.47 -11.89 1.61
CA VAL A 55 12.59 -10.43 1.50
C VAL A 55 14.04 -9.99 1.65
N THR A 56 14.32 -8.69 1.43
CA THR A 56 15.64 -8.11 1.62
C THR A 56 16.15 -8.27 3.05
N GLN A 57 17.45 -8.50 3.21
CA GLN A 57 18.11 -8.66 4.52
C GLN A 57 18.54 -7.31 5.17
N ARG A 58 18.04 -6.19 4.67
CA ARG A 58 18.27 -4.87 5.29
C ARG A 58 17.59 -4.83 6.66
N LYS A 59 18.28 -4.30 7.67
CA LYS A 59 17.73 -4.13 9.02
C LYS A 59 17.52 -2.65 9.29
N GLU A 60 16.32 -2.27 9.68
CA GLU A 60 15.93 -0.91 10.07
C GLU A 60 15.04 -1.02 11.31
N SER A 61 15.13 -0.07 12.23
CA SER A 61 14.23 -0.02 13.40
C SER A 61 12.82 0.43 12.96
N ASP A 62 12.75 1.39 12.04
CA ASP A 62 11.54 2.07 11.58
C ASP A 62 10.70 2.57 12.79
N THR A 63 11.35 3.10 13.84
CA THR A 63 10.68 3.63 15.03
C THR A 63 10.14 5.02 14.75
N VAL A 64 8.84 5.23 15.01
CA VAL A 64 8.20 6.53 14.82
C VAL A 64 8.33 7.38 16.08
N GLN A 65 8.66 8.66 15.88
CA GLN A 65 8.63 9.70 16.90
C GLN A 65 7.55 10.73 16.55
N PHE A 66 6.57 10.94 17.44
CA PHE A 66 5.58 12.00 17.31
C PHE A 66 6.12 13.30 17.92
N LEU A 67 5.94 14.40 17.18
CA LEU A 67 6.48 15.72 17.53
C LEU A 67 5.39 16.70 17.97
N SER A 68 4.15 16.49 17.55
CA SER A 68 2.99 17.36 17.83
C SER A 68 1.67 16.61 17.65
N GLY A 69 0.58 17.24 18.07
CA GLY A 69 -0.79 16.76 17.85
C GLY A 69 -1.25 15.65 18.81
N ILE A 70 -0.42 15.26 19.78
CA ILE A 70 -0.75 14.27 20.81
C ILE A 70 -0.33 14.82 22.18
N PHE A 71 -1.24 14.77 23.14
CA PHE A 71 -1.00 15.16 24.52
C PHE A 71 -1.58 14.11 25.50
N GLU A 72 -0.80 13.66 26.45
CA GLU A 72 -1.18 12.58 27.41
C GLU A 72 -1.78 11.35 26.72
N GLY A 73 -1.19 10.96 25.57
CA GLY A 73 -1.62 9.82 24.78
C GLY A 73 -2.90 10.03 23.95
N LYS A 74 -3.46 11.24 23.91
CA LYS A 74 -4.68 11.57 23.15
C LYS A 74 -4.39 12.55 22.04
N THR A 75 -5.06 12.40 20.90
CA THR A 75 -5.03 13.38 19.82
C THR A 75 -5.65 14.71 20.25
N THR A 76 -5.06 15.83 19.83
CA THR A 76 -5.48 17.18 20.24
C THR A 76 -6.38 17.90 19.24
N GLY A 77 -6.53 17.33 18.02
CA GLY A 77 -7.21 18.02 16.92
C GLY A 77 -6.32 18.99 16.14
N THR A 78 -5.10 19.23 16.61
CA THR A 78 -4.08 20.02 15.89
C THR A 78 -3.23 19.11 14.99
N PRO A 79 -2.39 19.65 14.07
CA PRO A 79 -1.59 18.82 13.19
C PRO A 79 -0.70 17.81 13.93
N ILE A 80 -0.80 16.54 13.55
CA ILE A 80 0.05 15.46 14.09
C ILE A 80 1.30 15.39 13.23
N GLY A 81 2.41 15.89 13.75
CA GLY A 81 3.74 15.79 13.12
C GLY A 81 4.50 14.58 13.64
N PHE A 82 5.17 13.84 12.74
CA PHE A 82 6.00 12.70 13.13
C PHE A 82 7.22 12.57 12.21
N ILE A 83 8.26 11.88 12.73
CA ILE A 83 9.47 11.51 11.98
C ILE A 83 9.84 10.05 12.24
N ILE A 84 10.58 9.47 11.28
CA ILE A 84 11.25 8.17 11.36
C ILE A 84 12.66 8.36 10.84
N GLU A 85 13.66 8.14 11.66
CA GLU A 85 15.07 8.32 11.31
C GLU A 85 15.57 7.22 10.35
N ASN A 86 16.51 7.56 9.49
CA ASN A 86 17.22 6.62 8.64
C ASN A 86 18.53 6.19 9.29
N GLU A 87 18.62 4.93 9.74
CA GLU A 87 19.79 4.44 10.50
C GLU A 87 20.85 3.74 9.63
N ASN A 88 20.45 3.06 8.56
CA ASN A 88 21.31 2.13 7.79
C ASN A 88 21.46 2.50 6.31
N GLN A 89 21.84 3.74 6.03
CA GLN A 89 22.09 4.22 4.68
C GLN A 89 23.48 3.75 4.22
N LYS A 90 23.56 3.02 3.09
CA LYS A 90 24.81 2.64 2.43
C LYS A 90 24.91 3.34 1.08
N SER A 91 25.26 4.60 1.08
CA SER A 91 25.34 5.45 -0.13
C SER A 91 26.33 4.94 -1.17
N LYS A 92 27.45 4.32 -0.75
CA LYS A 92 28.49 3.75 -1.63
C LYS A 92 27.99 2.61 -2.54
N ASP A 93 26.89 1.94 -2.18
CA ASP A 93 26.33 0.84 -2.99
C ASP A 93 25.77 1.33 -4.35
N TYR A 94 25.65 2.64 -4.57
CA TYR A 94 25.01 3.24 -5.75
C TYR A 94 25.97 4.03 -6.67
N ASP A 95 27.25 4.19 -6.31
CA ASP A 95 28.21 4.99 -7.09
C ASP A 95 28.37 4.48 -8.53
N HIS A 96 28.31 3.16 -8.74
CA HIS A 96 28.46 2.52 -10.05
C HIS A 96 27.31 2.82 -11.04
N ILE A 97 26.16 3.29 -10.54
CA ILE A 97 24.97 3.64 -11.35
C ILE A 97 24.69 5.16 -11.39
N ALA A 98 25.59 5.98 -10.84
CA ALA A 98 25.39 7.43 -10.74
C ALA A 98 25.20 8.09 -12.13
N GLN A 99 25.86 7.57 -13.16
CA GLN A 99 25.85 8.11 -14.52
C GLN A 99 24.97 7.30 -15.49
N SER A 100 24.31 6.21 -15.05
CA SER A 100 23.50 5.33 -15.89
C SER A 100 22.07 5.25 -15.39
N TYR A 101 21.16 4.76 -16.23
CA TYR A 101 19.75 4.61 -15.91
C TYR A 101 19.37 3.14 -15.78
N ARG A 102 18.80 2.76 -14.64
CA ARG A 102 18.29 1.40 -14.44
C ARG A 102 17.01 1.19 -15.28
N PRO A 103 16.89 0.11 -16.06
CA PRO A 103 15.66 -0.20 -16.77
C PRO A 103 14.43 -0.24 -15.85
N SER A 104 13.32 0.36 -16.27
CA SER A 104 12.06 0.43 -15.51
C SER A 104 12.14 1.07 -14.10
N HIS A 105 13.24 1.76 -13.78
CA HIS A 105 13.40 2.57 -12.56
C HIS A 105 13.10 4.05 -12.82
N ALA A 106 12.89 4.83 -11.78
CA ALA A 106 12.59 6.27 -11.89
C ALA A 106 13.80 7.16 -12.25
N ASP A 107 14.97 6.60 -12.47
CA ASP A 107 16.24 7.33 -12.63
C ASP A 107 16.15 8.39 -13.75
N PHE A 108 15.79 7.96 -14.95
CA PHE A 108 15.67 8.85 -16.12
C PHE A 108 14.59 9.91 -15.93
N THR A 109 13.41 9.50 -15.46
CA THR A 109 12.27 10.42 -15.31
C THR A 109 12.53 11.49 -14.26
N TYR A 110 13.30 11.20 -13.21
CA TYR A 110 13.74 12.19 -12.21
C TYR A 110 14.72 13.20 -12.79
N ASP A 111 15.75 12.74 -13.49
CA ASP A 111 16.72 13.62 -14.14
C ASP A 111 16.02 14.55 -15.15
N GLN A 112 15.11 14.03 -15.97
CA GLN A 112 14.39 14.85 -16.95
C GLN A 112 13.41 15.84 -16.32
N LYS A 113 12.74 15.44 -15.25
CA LYS A 113 11.72 16.28 -14.61
C LYS A 113 12.30 17.39 -13.76
N TYR A 114 13.34 17.09 -12.97
CA TYR A 114 13.87 17.99 -11.96
C TYR A 114 15.26 18.57 -12.32
N GLY A 115 15.91 18.06 -13.37
CA GLY A 115 17.27 18.45 -13.76
C GLY A 115 18.35 17.97 -12.79
N LEU A 116 17.95 17.29 -11.70
CA LEU A 116 18.83 16.78 -10.65
C LEU A 116 18.23 15.52 -10.05
N ARG A 117 19.07 14.51 -9.81
CA ARG A 117 18.73 13.26 -9.13
C ARG A 117 19.73 12.95 -8.03
N ASP A 118 19.25 12.65 -6.83
CA ASP A 118 20.06 11.91 -5.87
C ASP A 118 20.13 10.44 -6.31
N TYR A 119 21.28 10.03 -6.85
CA TYR A 119 21.52 8.68 -7.35
C TYR A 119 21.64 7.62 -6.24
N ARG A 120 21.77 8.05 -4.98
CA ARG A 120 21.89 7.16 -3.81
C ARG A 120 20.55 6.53 -3.49
N GLY A 121 20.14 5.54 -4.25
CA GLY A 121 18.87 4.83 -4.10
C GLY A 121 17.74 5.38 -4.96
N GLY A 122 16.54 5.52 -4.41
CA GLY A 122 15.34 5.98 -5.12
C GLY A 122 14.87 7.38 -4.70
N GLY A 123 15.61 8.09 -3.82
CA GLY A 123 15.20 9.39 -3.29
C GLY A 123 13.78 9.34 -2.70
N LYS A 124 12.93 10.33 -3.05
CA LYS A 124 11.51 10.39 -2.66
C LYS A 124 10.67 9.28 -3.31
N SER A 125 11.07 8.75 -4.48
CA SER A 125 10.36 7.63 -5.14
C SER A 125 10.66 6.26 -4.54
N SER A 126 11.45 6.19 -3.48
CA SER A 126 11.75 4.94 -2.79
C SER A 126 10.53 4.37 -2.07
N ALA A 127 10.38 3.03 -2.08
CA ALA A 127 9.36 2.35 -1.28
C ALA A 127 9.49 2.57 0.25
N ARG A 128 10.59 3.16 0.74
CA ARG A 128 10.69 3.62 2.14
C ARG A 128 9.68 4.70 2.49
N GLU A 129 9.26 5.51 1.52
CA GLU A 129 8.18 6.49 1.68
C GLU A 129 6.92 5.91 2.31
N THR A 130 6.63 4.64 2.04
CA THR A 130 5.45 3.94 2.57
C THR A 130 5.41 3.82 4.10
N MET A 131 6.52 4.08 4.82
CA MET A 131 6.50 4.17 6.29
C MET A 131 5.56 5.27 6.78
N ASN A 132 5.60 6.44 6.14
CA ASN A 132 4.74 7.56 6.46
C ASN A 132 3.26 7.19 6.30
N TRP A 133 2.95 6.44 5.24
CA TRP A 133 1.58 5.99 4.95
C TRP A 133 1.10 4.98 5.98
N VAL A 134 2.00 4.11 6.45
CA VAL A 134 1.69 3.12 7.48
C VAL A 134 1.41 3.78 8.84
N VAL A 135 2.17 4.81 9.23
CA VAL A 135 1.89 5.58 10.46
C VAL A 135 0.50 6.21 10.39
N ALA A 136 0.19 6.91 9.30
CA ALA A 136 -1.10 7.57 9.12
C ALA A 136 -2.26 6.55 9.05
N GLY A 137 -2.05 5.43 8.34
CA GLY A 137 -3.04 4.35 8.25
C GLY A 137 -3.27 3.63 9.57
N ALA A 138 -2.24 3.44 10.38
CA ALA A 138 -2.37 2.84 11.72
C ALA A 138 -3.17 3.73 12.69
N LEU A 139 -3.03 5.05 12.59
CA LEU A 139 -3.90 6.00 13.31
C LEU A 139 -5.33 5.95 12.76
N ALA A 140 -5.49 5.90 11.43
CA ALA A 140 -6.80 5.82 10.78
C ALA A 140 -7.55 4.52 11.16
N LYS A 141 -6.85 3.38 11.24
CA LYS A 141 -7.44 2.11 11.73
C LYS A 141 -8.02 2.26 13.15
N GLN A 142 -7.36 3.01 14.03
CA GLN A 142 -7.86 3.25 15.39
C GLN A 142 -9.08 4.17 15.44
N LEU A 143 -9.18 5.12 14.50
CA LEU A 143 -10.36 5.97 14.33
C LEU A 143 -11.57 5.18 13.79
N LEU A 144 -11.33 4.19 12.93
CA LEU A 144 -12.34 3.36 12.27
C LEU A 144 -12.73 2.13 13.13
N SER A 145 -12.98 2.33 14.42
CA SER A 145 -13.34 1.23 15.31
C SER A 145 -14.52 0.41 14.75
N GLY A 146 -14.36 -0.92 14.72
CA GLY A 146 -15.37 -1.86 14.22
C GLY A 146 -15.28 -2.17 12.71
N ILE A 147 -14.52 -1.40 11.93
CA ILE A 147 -14.23 -1.72 10.54
C ILE A 147 -12.99 -2.62 10.48
N GLU A 148 -13.13 -3.77 9.81
CA GLU A 148 -12.03 -4.73 9.62
C GLU A 148 -11.41 -4.53 8.23
N ILE A 149 -10.09 -4.36 8.16
CA ILE A 149 -9.35 -4.19 6.93
C ILE A 149 -8.30 -5.27 6.84
N ASN A 150 -8.48 -6.21 5.94
CA ASN A 150 -7.62 -7.37 5.76
C ASN A 150 -7.10 -7.42 4.33
N ALA A 151 -5.78 -7.40 4.15
CA ALA A 151 -5.16 -7.62 2.86
C ALA A 151 -4.28 -8.87 2.89
N TYR A 152 -4.21 -9.56 1.77
CA TYR A 152 -3.41 -10.78 1.64
C TYR A 152 -2.85 -10.93 0.23
N VAL A 153 -1.74 -11.64 0.10
CA VAL A 153 -1.18 -11.99 -1.20
C VAL A 153 -2.07 -13.02 -1.87
N SER A 154 -2.71 -12.61 -2.96
CA SER A 154 -3.61 -13.46 -3.75
C SER A 154 -2.94 -14.11 -4.95
N SER A 155 -1.76 -13.61 -5.42
CA SER A 155 -0.91 -14.35 -6.34
C SER A 155 0.56 -13.97 -6.24
N VAL A 156 1.43 -14.89 -6.67
CA VAL A 156 2.85 -14.65 -6.97
C VAL A 156 3.12 -15.27 -8.34
N GLY A 157 3.45 -14.42 -9.32
CA GLY A 157 3.55 -14.86 -10.71
C GLY A 157 2.29 -15.57 -11.17
N GLU A 158 2.46 -16.81 -11.60
CA GLU A 158 1.39 -17.70 -12.10
C GLU A 158 0.67 -18.51 -10.99
N ILE A 159 1.09 -18.41 -9.74
CA ILE A 159 0.47 -19.15 -8.62
C ILE A 159 -0.58 -18.28 -7.97
N PHE A 160 -1.84 -18.72 -8.00
CA PHE A 160 -3.00 -17.99 -7.50
C PHE A 160 -3.64 -18.70 -6.30
N CYS A 161 -4.17 -17.94 -5.35
CA CYS A 161 -5.09 -18.41 -4.34
C CYS A 161 -6.49 -18.49 -4.94
N GLU A 162 -6.92 -19.69 -5.32
CA GLU A 162 -8.20 -19.93 -6.00
C GLU A 162 -9.42 -19.84 -5.06
N LYS A 163 -9.21 -19.89 -3.74
CA LYS A 163 -10.30 -19.82 -2.78
C LYS A 163 -10.92 -18.43 -2.77
N PRO A 164 -12.26 -18.31 -2.82
CA PRO A 164 -12.93 -17.04 -2.65
C PRO A 164 -12.64 -16.48 -1.25
N TYR A 165 -12.57 -15.16 -1.12
CA TYR A 165 -12.17 -14.51 0.14
C TYR A 165 -13.10 -14.86 1.31
N GLN A 166 -14.37 -15.18 1.05
CA GLN A 166 -15.34 -15.60 2.06
C GLN A 166 -14.98 -16.94 2.73
N ALA A 167 -14.20 -17.79 2.05
CA ALA A 167 -13.73 -19.07 2.56
C ALA A 167 -12.35 -19.01 3.21
N LEU A 168 -11.74 -17.81 3.30
CA LEU A 168 -10.42 -17.61 3.85
C LEU A 168 -10.49 -17.15 5.32
N ASP A 169 -9.61 -17.72 6.14
CA ASP A 169 -9.37 -17.28 7.52
C ASP A 169 -8.23 -16.26 7.55
N PHE A 170 -8.56 -14.97 7.60
CA PHE A 170 -7.57 -13.88 7.57
C PHE A 170 -6.65 -13.86 8.78
N SER A 171 -6.98 -14.52 9.90
CA SER A 171 -6.06 -14.63 11.04
C SER A 171 -4.78 -15.38 10.68
N LYS A 172 -4.82 -16.19 9.61
CA LYS A 172 -3.68 -16.93 9.08
C LYS A 172 -2.77 -16.12 8.14
N THR A 173 -3.14 -14.89 7.77
CA THR A 173 -2.35 -14.08 6.85
C THR A 173 -0.92 -13.87 7.34
N GLU A 174 -0.72 -13.58 8.62
CA GLU A 174 0.61 -13.37 9.20
C GLU A 174 1.30 -14.68 9.65
N SER A 175 0.69 -15.86 9.44
CA SER A 175 1.26 -17.16 9.84
C SER A 175 2.38 -17.65 8.93
N ASN A 176 2.59 -17.00 7.78
CA ASN A 176 3.62 -17.37 6.81
C ASN A 176 4.29 -16.14 6.17
N GLU A 177 5.48 -16.37 5.61
CA GLU A 177 6.34 -15.29 5.07
C GLU A 177 5.73 -14.56 3.87
N VAL A 178 4.86 -15.22 3.09
CA VAL A 178 4.26 -14.63 1.88
C VAL A 178 2.94 -13.92 2.17
N ARG A 179 2.36 -14.08 3.37
CA ARG A 179 1.08 -13.48 3.77
C ARG A 179 -0.10 -13.91 2.90
N CYS A 180 -0.15 -15.20 2.56
CA CYS A 180 -1.31 -15.83 1.94
C CYS A 180 -2.07 -16.65 3.00
N PRO A 181 -3.38 -16.43 3.24
CA PRO A 181 -4.14 -17.13 4.29
C PRO A 181 -4.46 -18.58 3.94
N ASP A 182 -4.22 -19.04 2.70
CA ASP A 182 -4.29 -20.43 2.30
C ASP A 182 -2.90 -21.10 2.41
N PRO A 183 -2.66 -22.01 3.38
CA PRO A 183 -1.34 -22.54 3.65
C PRO A 183 -0.72 -23.31 2.48
N GLU A 184 -1.54 -24.08 1.75
CA GLU A 184 -1.05 -24.86 0.60
C GLU A 184 -0.56 -23.96 -0.54
N THR A 185 -1.33 -22.92 -0.85
CA THR A 185 -0.94 -21.91 -1.84
C THR A 185 0.26 -21.08 -1.37
N ALA A 186 0.31 -20.75 -0.07
CA ALA A 186 1.43 -20.02 0.53
C ALA A 186 2.76 -20.76 0.34
N GLU A 187 2.78 -22.06 0.55
CA GLU A 187 3.99 -22.89 0.38
C GLU A 187 4.50 -22.84 -1.07
N LYS A 188 3.61 -23.04 -2.05
CA LYS A 188 3.94 -22.95 -3.48
C LYS A 188 4.48 -21.55 -3.86
N MET A 189 3.85 -20.48 -3.36
CA MET A 189 4.31 -19.11 -3.59
C MET A 189 5.71 -18.85 -2.99
N ILE A 190 5.98 -19.34 -1.78
CA ILE A 190 7.28 -19.22 -1.11
C ILE A 190 8.37 -19.96 -1.90
N GLU A 191 8.11 -21.18 -2.36
CA GLU A 191 9.03 -21.95 -3.21
C GLU A 191 9.34 -21.19 -4.49
N ARG A 192 8.33 -20.67 -5.17
CA ARG A 192 8.49 -19.89 -6.40
C ARG A 192 9.36 -18.65 -6.21
N ILE A 193 9.15 -17.90 -5.11
CA ILE A 193 9.99 -16.75 -4.79
C ILE A 193 11.45 -17.18 -4.55
N LYS A 194 11.68 -18.30 -3.87
CA LYS A 194 13.03 -18.84 -3.62
C LYS A 194 13.75 -19.25 -4.91
N GLU A 195 13.03 -19.85 -5.88
CA GLU A 195 13.56 -20.18 -7.21
C GLU A 195 14.01 -18.92 -7.94
N ILE A 196 13.13 -17.95 -8.07
CA ILE A 196 13.40 -16.68 -8.74
C ILE A 196 14.58 -15.94 -8.10
N LYS A 197 14.65 -15.98 -6.76
CA LYS A 197 15.78 -15.40 -6.02
C LYS A 197 17.11 -16.06 -6.36
N LYS A 198 17.15 -17.42 -6.49
CA LYS A 198 18.36 -18.18 -6.88
C LYS A 198 18.80 -17.79 -8.30
N GLU A 199 17.89 -17.45 -9.16
CA GLU A 199 18.17 -16.99 -10.52
C GLU A 199 18.69 -15.53 -10.58
N GLY A 200 18.76 -14.82 -9.47
CA GLY A 200 19.09 -13.39 -9.42
C GLY A 200 18.01 -12.49 -10.05
N ASN A 201 16.78 -12.99 -10.13
CA ASN A 201 15.64 -12.34 -10.76
C ASN A 201 14.61 -11.86 -9.73
N THR A 202 13.51 -11.25 -10.20
CA THR A 202 12.40 -10.77 -9.37
C THR A 202 11.06 -11.19 -9.97
N ILE A 203 10.03 -11.30 -9.14
CA ILE A 203 8.68 -11.69 -9.54
C ILE A 203 7.64 -10.74 -8.94
N GLY A 204 6.58 -10.48 -9.66
CA GLY A 204 5.42 -9.72 -9.22
C GLY A 204 4.31 -10.62 -8.69
N GLY A 205 3.15 -10.03 -8.49
CA GLY A 205 1.96 -10.74 -8.03
C GLY A 205 0.82 -9.79 -7.75
N THR A 206 -0.22 -10.29 -7.09
CA THR A 206 -1.40 -9.50 -6.71
C THR A 206 -1.66 -9.56 -5.21
N ILE A 207 -2.26 -8.49 -4.69
CA ILE A 207 -2.79 -8.43 -3.32
C ILE A 207 -4.28 -8.15 -3.43
N THR A 208 -5.07 -8.90 -2.68
CA THR A 208 -6.49 -8.65 -2.48
C THR A 208 -6.69 -8.01 -1.10
N CYS A 209 -7.48 -6.95 -1.04
CA CYS A 209 -7.92 -6.32 0.21
C CYS A 209 -9.43 -6.50 0.35
N VAL A 210 -9.85 -6.89 1.55
CA VAL A 210 -11.26 -7.06 1.93
C VAL A 210 -11.52 -6.20 3.15
N ILE A 211 -12.54 -5.36 3.07
CA ILE A 211 -12.95 -4.46 4.14
C ILE A 211 -14.37 -4.80 4.54
N LYS A 212 -14.55 -5.13 5.81
CA LYS A 212 -15.84 -5.53 6.38
C LYS A 212 -16.40 -4.47 7.32
N ASN A 213 -17.70 -4.52 7.53
CA ASN A 213 -18.42 -3.66 8.47
C ASN A 213 -18.36 -2.16 8.12
N VAL A 214 -18.19 -1.82 6.85
CA VAL A 214 -18.27 -0.44 6.40
C VAL A 214 -19.75 -0.03 6.36
N PRO A 215 -20.15 1.03 7.10
CA PRO A 215 -21.53 1.49 7.07
C PRO A 215 -21.92 1.98 5.67
N VAL A 216 -23.20 1.94 5.35
CA VAL A 216 -23.74 2.57 4.13
C VAL A 216 -23.47 4.08 4.17
N GLY A 217 -23.11 4.67 3.03
CA GLY A 217 -23.02 6.12 2.89
C GLY A 217 -21.61 6.69 2.79
N ILE A 218 -20.55 5.88 2.81
CA ILE A 218 -19.16 6.36 2.69
C ILE A 218 -18.79 6.52 1.22
N GLY A 219 -18.38 7.74 0.83
CA GLY A 219 -18.03 8.11 -0.54
C GLY A 219 -19.00 9.12 -1.14
N GLU A 220 -18.68 9.60 -2.34
CA GLU A 220 -19.43 10.65 -3.03
C GLU A 220 -19.92 10.16 -4.41
N PRO A 221 -21.04 10.70 -4.95
CA PRO A 221 -21.64 10.16 -6.17
C PRO A 221 -20.93 10.57 -7.47
N VAL A 222 -20.11 11.63 -7.48
CA VAL A 222 -19.45 12.13 -8.69
C VAL A 222 -17.93 12.11 -8.52
N PHE A 223 -17.34 13.16 -7.99
CA PHE A 223 -15.93 13.19 -7.62
C PHE A 223 -15.74 12.62 -6.21
N SER A 224 -14.58 12.05 -5.91
CA SER A 224 -14.29 11.35 -4.67
C SER A 224 -15.20 10.13 -4.42
N LYS A 225 -15.59 9.43 -5.51
CA LYS A 225 -16.18 8.10 -5.40
C LYS A 225 -15.26 7.20 -4.61
N LEU A 226 -15.81 6.39 -3.71
CA LEU A 226 -15.00 5.52 -2.84
C LEU A 226 -14.01 4.66 -3.63
N GLN A 227 -14.43 3.99 -4.70
CA GLN A 227 -13.53 3.19 -5.55
C GLN A 227 -12.48 4.05 -6.27
N ALA A 228 -12.78 5.30 -6.59
CA ALA A 228 -11.83 6.19 -7.25
C ALA A 228 -10.74 6.64 -6.28
N GLU A 229 -11.08 7.00 -5.05
CA GLU A 229 -10.10 7.37 -4.03
C GLU A 229 -9.27 6.16 -3.58
N LEU A 230 -9.88 4.97 -3.44
CA LEU A 230 -9.15 3.72 -3.20
C LEU A 230 -8.17 3.43 -4.35
N GLY A 231 -8.64 3.48 -5.61
CA GLY A 231 -7.80 3.25 -6.79
C GLY A 231 -6.64 4.25 -6.89
N LYS A 232 -6.90 5.53 -6.66
CA LYS A 232 -5.88 6.59 -6.59
C LYS A 232 -4.83 6.28 -5.52
N ALA A 233 -5.24 5.92 -4.31
CA ALA A 233 -4.33 5.60 -3.23
C ALA A 233 -3.48 4.36 -3.58
N MET A 234 -4.10 3.29 -4.06
CA MET A 234 -3.43 2.03 -4.40
C MET A 234 -2.45 2.17 -5.57
N LEU A 235 -2.78 2.94 -6.61
CA LEU A 235 -1.90 3.18 -7.75
C LEU A 235 -0.70 4.07 -7.44
N ASN A 236 -0.68 4.75 -6.28
CA ASN A 236 0.51 5.44 -5.76
C ASN A 236 1.52 4.48 -5.11
N ILE A 237 1.14 3.24 -4.79
CA ILE A 237 2.08 2.27 -4.22
C ILE A 237 3.14 1.92 -5.28
N ASN A 238 4.41 1.94 -4.85
CA ASN A 238 5.51 1.57 -5.74
C ASN A 238 5.27 0.19 -6.37
N ALA A 239 5.56 0.08 -7.66
CA ALA A 239 5.36 -1.11 -8.49
C ALA A 239 3.89 -1.48 -8.79
N ALA A 240 2.88 -0.80 -8.26
CA ALA A 240 1.49 -1.01 -8.65
C ALA A 240 1.30 -0.74 -10.15
N LYS A 241 0.52 -1.62 -10.83
CA LYS A 241 0.27 -1.59 -12.28
C LYS A 241 -1.20 -1.72 -12.66
N GLY A 242 -2.02 -2.19 -11.75
CA GLY A 242 -3.45 -2.34 -11.98
C GLY A 242 -4.22 -2.31 -10.68
N PHE A 243 -5.45 -1.85 -10.77
CA PHE A 243 -6.44 -1.84 -9.70
C PHE A 243 -7.76 -2.30 -10.27
N GLU A 244 -8.44 -3.21 -9.59
CA GLU A 244 -9.83 -3.57 -9.88
C GLU A 244 -10.59 -3.80 -8.56
N TYR A 245 -11.91 -3.55 -8.57
CA TYR A 245 -12.77 -3.77 -7.41
C TYR A 245 -14.02 -4.54 -7.82
N GLY A 246 -14.63 -5.23 -6.86
CA GLY A 246 -15.78 -6.08 -7.16
C GLY A 246 -15.46 -7.12 -8.24
N SER A 247 -16.36 -7.27 -9.21
CA SER A 247 -16.18 -8.14 -10.36
C SER A 247 -15.01 -7.74 -11.28
N GLY A 248 -14.53 -6.49 -11.18
CA GLY A 248 -13.39 -5.99 -11.95
C GLY A 248 -13.55 -6.20 -13.46
N PHE A 249 -12.48 -6.61 -14.13
CA PHE A 249 -12.49 -6.90 -15.57
C PHE A 249 -13.41 -8.07 -15.97
N CYS A 250 -13.72 -8.99 -15.03
CA CYS A 250 -14.67 -10.07 -15.32
C CYS A 250 -16.08 -9.54 -15.56
N GLY A 251 -16.48 -8.45 -14.87
CA GLY A 251 -17.78 -7.81 -15.05
C GLY A 251 -18.05 -7.34 -16.49
N ALA A 252 -16.98 -6.97 -17.24
CA ALA A 252 -17.12 -6.57 -18.64
C ALA A 252 -17.60 -7.69 -19.60
N LYS A 253 -17.54 -8.95 -19.14
CA LYS A 253 -17.98 -10.13 -19.90
C LYS A 253 -19.38 -10.58 -19.50
N MET A 254 -19.99 -9.94 -18.50
CA MET A 254 -21.30 -10.31 -17.94
C MET A 254 -22.41 -9.48 -18.57
N THR A 255 -23.59 -10.08 -18.68
CA THR A 255 -24.81 -9.33 -18.95
C THR A 255 -25.31 -8.60 -17.71
N GLY A 256 -26.16 -7.59 -17.88
CA GLY A 256 -26.73 -6.88 -16.72
C GLY A 256 -27.51 -7.81 -15.76
N LYS A 257 -28.18 -8.84 -16.30
CA LYS A 257 -28.89 -9.84 -15.49
C LYS A 257 -27.94 -10.68 -14.63
N GLU A 258 -26.76 -10.99 -15.12
CA GLU A 258 -25.74 -11.77 -14.41
C GLU A 258 -25.01 -10.91 -13.37
N HIS A 259 -24.79 -9.63 -13.69
CA HIS A 259 -24.01 -8.71 -12.84
C HIS A 259 -24.83 -8.05 -11.74
N ASN A 260 -26.14 -7.90 -11.88
CA ASN A 260 -26.98 -7.17 -10.92
C ASN A 260 -27.06 -7.88 -9.57
N ASP A 261 -26.60 -7.22 -8.53
CA ASP A 261 -26.72 -7.66 -7.14
C ASP A 261 -28.15 -7.42 -6.65
N LEU A 262 -28.98 -8.49 -6.62
CA LEU A 262 -30.38 -8.40 -6.21
C LEU A 262 -30.49 -8.19 -4.69
N PHE A 263 -31.38 -7.31 -4.26
CA PHE A 263 -31.62 -7.04 -2.85
C PHE A 263 -32.32 -8.18 -2.11
N ASN A 264 -31.97 -8.36 -0.87
CA ASN A 264 -32.76 -9.06 0.16
C ASN A 264 -33.70 -8.05 0.84
N GLU A 265 -34.61 -8.54 1.67
CA GLU A 265 -35.58 -7.70 2.40
C GLU A 265 -34.93 -6.80 3.46
N ASP A 266 -33.74 -7.15 3.94
CA ASP A 266 -32.90 -6.39 4.90
C ASP A 266 -31.95 -5.38 4.22
N PHE A 267 -32.15 -5.12 2.93
CA PHE A 267 -31.30 -4.24 2.09
C PHE A 267 -29.86 -4.72 1.87
N THR A 268 -29.49 -5.91 2.33
CA THR A 268 -28.28 -6.59 1.87
C THR A 268 -28.47 -7.10 0.44
N THR A 269 -27.41 -7.58 -0.21
CA THR A 269 -27.52 -8.12 -1.57
C THR A 269 -27.20 -9.62 -1.62
N LYS A 270 -27.87 -10.37 -2.54
CA LYS A 270 -27.68 -11.82 -2.73
C LYS A 270 -26.32 -12.19 -3.29
N SER A 271 -25.70 -11.26 -4.00
CA SER A 271 -24.35 -11.33 -4.53
C SER A 271 -23.64 -10.01 -4.22
N ASN A 272 -22.35 -9.92 -4.49
CA ASN A 272 -21.57 -8.71 -4.24
C ASN A 272 -20.61 -8.43 -5.40
N LEU A 273 -21.12 -8.47 -6.63
CA LEU A 273 -20.33 -8.20 -7.83
C LEU A 273 -19.95 -6.72 -7.93
N SER A 274 -20.76 -5.83 -7.35
CA SER A 274 -20.46 -4.41 -7.19
C SER A 274 -19.30 -4.13 -6.23
N GLY A 275 -18.85 -5.13 -5.45
CA GLY A 275 -17.73 -4.98 -4.52
C GLY A 275 -17.99 -4.02 -3.37
N GLY A 276 -19.22 -3.99 -2.83
CA GLY A 276 -19.61 -3.16 -1.69
C GLY A 276 -19.83 -1.68 -2.00
N ILE A 277 -19.79 -1.29 -3.29
CA ILE A 277 -19.85 0.12 -3.72
C ILE A 277 -20.86 0.28 -4.85
N GLN A 278 -21.86 1.12 -4.65
CA GLN A 278 -22.87 1.45 -5.65
C GLN A 278 -22.98 2.97 -5.80
N GLY A 279 -22.94 3.47 -7.03
CA GLY A 279 -22.97 4.92 -7.29
C GLY A 279 -21.79 5.71 -6.74
N GLY A 280 -20.70 5.03 -6.32
CA GLY A 280 -19.53 5.64 -5.67
C GLY A 280 -19.57 5.64 -4.15
N ILE A 281 -20.60 5.04 -3.56
CA ILE A 281 -20.93 5.08 -2.13
C ILE A 281 -20.99 3.64 -1.61
N SER A 282 -20.50 3.40 -0.39
CA SER A 282 -20.59 2.09 0.26
C SER A 282 -22.06 1.67 0.48
N ASN A 283 -22.38 0.40 0.23
CA ASN A 283 -23.73 -0.14 0.34
C ASN A 283 -23.93 -1.09 1.54
N GLY A 284 -22.95 -1.19 2.44
CA GLY A 284 -23.00 -2.06 3.62
C GLY A 284 -22.47 -3.48 3.41
N MET A 285 -22.25 -3.89 2.15
CA MET A 285 -21.60 -5.16 1.83
C MET A 285 -20.08 -5.05 1.97
N ASP A 286 -19.37 -6.19 2.02
CA ASP A 286 -17.90 -6.21 2.03
C ASP A 286 -17.33 -5.45 0.83
N ILE A 287 -16.39 -4.53 1.07
CA ILE A 287 -15.65 -3.89 0.00
C ILE A 287 -14.43 -4.75 -0.30
N TYR A 288 -14.26 -5.16 -1.56
CA TYR A 288 -13.07 -5.90 -1.95
C TYR A 288 -12.50 -5.39 -3.27
N PHE A 289 -11.16 -5.37 -3.32
CA PHE A 289 -10.42 -4.93 -4.49
C PHE A 289 -9.07 -5.64 -4.59
N ARG A 290 -8.47 -5.63 -5.78
CA ARG A 290 -7.17 -6.23 -6.07
C ARG A 290 -6.22 -5.22 -6.69
N VAL A 291 -4.93 -5.35 -6.36
CA VAL A 291 -3.86 -4.53 -6.93
C VAL A 291 -2.78 -5.45 -7.50
N ALA A 292 -2.41 -5.21 -8.74
CA ALA A 292 -1.33 -5.91 -9.42
C ALA A 292 0.00 -5.17 -9.25
N PHE A 293 1.06 -5.90 -8.92
CA PHE A 293 2.41 -5.39 -8.73
C PHE A 293 3.37 -5.99 -9.75
N LYS A 294 4.11 -5.15 -10.46
CA LYS A 294 5.19 -5.62 -11.34
C LYS A 294 6.38 -6.15 -10.53
N PRO A 295 7.25 -6.96 -11.13
CA PRO A 295 8.55 -7.31 -10.56
C PRO A 295 9.39 -6.08 -10.22
N VAL A 296 10.27 -6.18 -9.22
CA VAL A 296 11.24 -5.14 -8.88
C VAL A 296 12.18 -4.89 -10.07
N ALA A 297 12.42 -3.63 -10.40
CA ALA A 297 13.23 -3.27 -11.55
C ALA A 297 14.73 -3.62 -11.40
N THR A 298 15.25 -3.61 -10.17
CA THR A 298 16.66 -3.92 -9.90
C THR A 298 16.83 -5.42 -9.73
N ILE A 299 17.49 -6.08 -10.68
CA ILE A 299 17.81 -7.50 -10.68
C ILE A 299 19.33 -7.73 -10.59
N LEU A 300 19.74 -8.91 -10.08
CA LEU A 300 21.15 -9.31 -9.94
C LEU A 300 21.65 -9.99 -11.23
N ARG A 301 21.30 -9.41 -12.38
CA ARG A 301 21.71 -9.87 -13.71
C ARG A 301 22.10 -8.67 -14.56
N PRO A 302 23.06 -8.82 -15.46
CA PRO A 302 23.38 -7.77 -16.44
C PRO A 302 22.16 -7.39 -17.28
N GLN A 303 21.93 -6.09 -17.45
CA GLN A 303 20.86 -5.53 -18.26
C GLN A 303 21.43 -4.45 -19.19
N GLU A 304 21.01 -4.44 -20.43
CA GLU A 304 21.31 -3.37 -21.38
C GLU A 304 20.62 -2.08 -20.93
N SER A 305 21.33 -0.96 -21.02
CA SER A 305 20.84 0.37 -20.67
C SER A 305 21.66 1.45 -21.37
N VAL A 306 21.43 2.71 -20.98
CA VAL A 306 22.17 3.86 -21.46
C VAL A 306 22.68 4.72 -20.28
N ASP A 307 23.78 5.42 -20.54
CA ASP A 307 24.28 6.47 -19.66
C ASP A 307 23.54 7.80 -19.87
N LYS A 308 23.90 8.84 -19.13
CA LYS A 308 23.33 10.20 -19.25
C LYS A 308 23.56 10.86 -20.61
N ASN A 309 24.52 10.37 -21.40
CA ASN A 309 24.86 10.87 -22.71
C ASN A 309 24.23 10.05 -23.84
N GLY A 310 23.48 8.99 -23.51
CA GLY A 310 22.86 8.08 -24.47
C GLY A 310 23.77 6.95 -24.98
N ASN A 311 24.98 6.78 -24.40
CA ASN A 311 25.85 5.68 -24.77
C ASN A 311 25.36 4.37 -24.18
N ALA A 312 25.46 3.27 -24.93
CA ALA A 312 25.12 1.94 -24.46
C ALA A 312 26.01 1.50 -23.30
N VAL A 313 25.39 1.01 -22.24
CA VAL A 313 26.07 0.49 -21.03
C VAL A 313 25.36 -0.78 -20.55
N ILE A 314 26.10 -1.60 -19.79
CA ILE A 314 25.50 -2.71 -19.06
C ILE A 314 25.39 -2.30 -17.60
N VAL A 315 24.21 -2.41 -17.04
CA VAL A 315 23.94 -2.17 -15.61
C VAL A 315 23.55 -3.49 -14.94
N GLU A 316 24.05 -3.68 -13.73
CA GLU A 316 23.74 -4.82 -12.88
C GLU A 316 23.42 -4.33 -11.49
N GLY A 317 22.31 -4.83 -10.93
CA GLY A 317 21.95 -4.52 -9.56
C GLY A 317 22.95 -5.12 -8.58
N LYS A 318 23.46 -4.30 -7.65
CA LYS A 318 24.30 -4.74 -6.53
C LYS A 318 23.54 -4.50 -5.23
N GLY A 319 23.83 -5.32 -4.22
CA GLY A 319 23.24 -5.16 -2.90
C GLY A 319 22.01 -6.04 -2.66
N ARG A 320 21.18 -5.61 -1.70
CA ARG A 320 20.09 -6.42 -1.13
C ARG A 320 18.74 -5.91 -1.62
N HIS A 321 18.16 -6.59 -2.62
CA HIS A 321 16.85 -6.26 -3.19
C HIS A 321 15.82 -7.32 -2.83
N ASP A 322 14.54 -6.93 -2.79
CA ASP A 322 13.43 -7.87 -2.61
C ASP A 322 13.25 -8.71 -3.88
N PRO A 323 13.27 -10.03 -3.83
CA PRO A 323 12.91 -10.87 -4.98
C PRO A 323 11.43 -10.75 -5.33
N CYS A 324 10.59 -10.44 -4.33
CA CYS A 324 9.17 -10.15 -4.48
C CYS A 324 8.76 -9.08 -3.47
N VAL A 325 8.16 -7.97 -3.93
CA VAL A 325 7.71 -6.87 -3.03
C VAL A 325 6.33 -7.10 -2.45
N VAL A 326 5.56 -8.03 -3.02
CA VAL A 326 4.13 -8.21 -2.74
C VAL A 326 3.86 -8.45 -1.25
N PRO A 327 4.57 -9.33 -0.53
CA PRO A 327 4.32 -9.55 0.90
C PRO A 327 4.48 -8.29 1.76
N ARG A 328 5.42 -7.41 1.39
CA ARG A 328 5.67 -6.16 2.12
C ARG A 328 4.66 -5.06 1.81
N ALA A 329 3.99 -5.15 0.67
CA ALA A 329 2.96 -4.18 0.27
C ALA A 329 1.61 -4.42 0.98
N VAL A 330 1.40 -5.60 1.60
CA VAL A 330 0.16 -5.93 2.33
C VAL A 330 -0.19 -4.89 3.39
N PRO A 331 0.64 -4.59 4.40
CA PRO A 331 0.33 -3.58 5.42
C PRO A 331 0.25 -2.16 4.84
N VAL A 332 0.91 -1.88 3.71
CA VAL A 332 0.81 -0.59 3.02
C VAL A 332 -0.57 -0.41 2.40
N MET A 333 -1.10 -1.44 1.75
CA MET A 333 -2.46 -1.43 1.19
C MET A 333 -3.52 -1.25 2.27
N GLU A 334 -3.43 -2.00 3.36
CA GLU A 334 -4.35 -1.87 4.51
C GLU A 334 -4.31 -0.44 5.07
N SER A 335 -3.12 0.12 5.21
CA SER A 335 -2.93 1.46 5.77
C SER A 335 -3.52 2.55 4.88
N LEU A 336 -3.30 2.47 3.57
CA LEU A 336 -3.89 3.42 2.62
C LEU A 336 -5.40 3.27 2.52
N ALA A 337 -5.92 2.03 2.55
CA ALA A 337 -7.36 1.78 2.59
C ALA A 337 -8.00 2.39 3.84
N ALA A 338 -7.38 2.21 5.01
CA ALA A 338 -7.83 2.81 6.27
C ALA A 338 -7.83 4.34 6.20
N PHE A 339 -6.77 4.94 5.64
CA PHE A 339 -6.66 6.39 5.55
C PHE A 339 -7.73 7.00 4.62
N VAL A 340 -7.96 6.38 3.45
CA VAL A 340 -9.01 6.80 2.51
C VAL A 340 -10.40 6.68 3.14
N LEU A 341 -10.66 5.54 3.82
CA LEU A 341 -11.95 5.35 4.51
C LEU A 341 -12.14 6.35 5.64
N ALA A 342 -11.11 6.65 6.44
CA ALA A 342 -11.19 7.62 7.51
C ALA A 342 -11.47 9.04 6.99
N ASP A 343 -10.85 9.46 5.89
CA ASP A 343 -11.11 10.73 5.24
C ASP A 343 -12.57 10.83 4.80
N LEU A 344 -13.07 9.85 4.03
CA LEU A 344 -14.45 9.83 3.55
C LEU A 344 -15.47 9.63 4.68
N PHE A 345 -15.13 8.89 5.74
CA PHE A 345 -15.97 8.73 6.93
C PHE A 345 -16.16 10.07 7.66
N LEU A 346 -15.09 10.84 7.84
CA LEU A 346 -15.18 12.18 8.45
C LEU A 346 -15.98 13.15 7.59
N ILE A 347 -15.80 13.10 6.26
CA ILE A 347 -16.61 13.88 5.33
C ILE A 347 -18.08 13.49 5.47
N ASN A 348 -18.41 12.20 5.51
CA ASN A 348 -19.79 11.73 5.64
C ASN A 348 -20.47 12.22 6.93
N LYS A 349 -19.71 12.36 8.05
CA LYS A 349 -20.24 12.93 9.31
C LYS A 349 -20.83 14.34 9.10
N THR A 350 -20.34 15.11 8.15
CA THR A 350 -20.79 16.48 7.87
C THR A 350 -21.91 16.57 6.82
N ARG A 351 -22.33 15.43 6.22
CA ARG A 351 -23.27 15.42 5.09
C ARG A 351 -24.75 15.28 5.48
N ASN A 352 -25.03 14.85 6.68
CA ASN A 352 -26.39 14.68 7.15
C ASN A 352 -26.57 15.38 8.49
N ILE A 353 -27.59 16.27 8.58
CA ILE A 353 -27.89 17.01 9.80
C ILE A 353 -28.18 16.11 11.00
N ASN A 354 -28.68 14.90 10.77
CA ASN A 354 -28.95 13.93 11.83
C ASN A 354 -27.66 13.27 12.40
N ASN A 355 -26.51 13.60 11.87
CA ASN A 355 -25.20 13.14 12.38
C ASN A 355 -24.59 14.08 13.45
N PHE A 356 -25.32 15.17 13.79
CA PHE A 356 -24.94 16.16 14.81
C PHE A 356 -25.71 16.00 16.11
#